data_5fc3f31d9b6dd9201662b871cad9e293
#
_entry.id   5fc3f31d9b6dd9201662b871cad9e293
#
_cell.length_a   1.000
_cell.length_b   1.000
_cell.length_c   1.000
_cell.angle_alpha   90.00
_cell.angle_beta   90.00
_cell.angle_gamma   90.00
#
_symmetry.space_group_name_H-M   'P 1'
#
loop_
_entity.id
_entity.type
_entity.pdbx_description
1 polymer ?
#
loop_
_entity_poly.entity_id
_entity_poly.type
_entity_poly.pdbx_seq_one_letter_code
_entity_poly.pdbx_strand_id
1 'polypeptide(L)'
;MILDGWGKSVNPQVSAIDNAKTPFIDELYDKYPNANLKTFGEEVGLPKNQIGNSEVGHLNLGAGRIVYQELSRIDMSIKNRELESNNTLTEAFNYAKKNKKNIHLIGLISNGGVHSHYNHLCELIRISDNYESNIFIH
;
A
#
# COMPACT_ATOMS: atom_id res chain seq x y z
N MET A 1 1.54 -14.95 22.20
CA MET A 1 1.17 -13.59 22.68
C MET A 1 1.68 -12.58 21.67
N ILE A 2 0.89 -11.61 21.29
CA ILE A 2 1.32 -10.49 20.43
C ILE A 2 1.36 -9.26 21.30
N LEU A 3 2.50 -8.56 21.31
CA LEU A 3 2.68 -7.30 21.99
C LEU A 3 2.65 -6.19 20.94
N ASP A 4 1.45 -5.69 20.65
CA ASP A 4 1.26 -4.64 19.66
C ASP A 4 1.90 -3.32 20.14
N GLY A 5 2.66 -2.67 19.25
CA GLY A 5 3.43 -1.48 19.60
C GLY A 5 4.74 -1.74 20.36
N TRP A 6 5.10 -2.99 20.66
CA TRP A 6 6.37 -3.33 21.29
C TRP A 6 7.51 -3.31 20.28
N GLY A 7 8.10 -2.12 20.06
CA GLY A 7 9.15 -1.93 19.08
C GLY A 7 10.56 -1.93 19.67
N LYS A 8 11.54 -2.25 18.85
CA LYS A 8 12.96 -2.02 19.15
C LYS A 8 13.37 -0.61 18.74
N SER A 9 13.82 0.20 19.68
CA SER A 9 14.30 1.54 19.40
C SER A 9 15.72 1.54 18.84
N VAL A 10 15.99 2.48 17.94
CA VAL A 10 17.36 2.81 17.52
C VAL A 10 18.04 3.78 18.49
N ASN A 11 17.29 4.42 19.38
CA ASN A 11 17.77 5.31 20.42
C ASN A 11 17.14 4.95 21.77
N PRO A 12 17.81 4.09 22.57
CA PRO A 12 17.28 3.65 23.86
C PRO A 12 16.96 4.77 24.85
N GLN A 13 17.67 5.91 24.76
CA GLN A 13 17.49 7.02 25.70
C GLN A 13 16.09 7.64 25.64
N VAL A 14 15.42 7.58 24.48
CA VAL A 14 14.07 8.13 24.28
C VAL A 14 12.99 7.04 24.17
N SER A 15 13.36 5.78 24.39
CA SER A 15 12.44 4.65 24.33
C SER A 15 11.84 4.37 25.70
N ALA A 16 10.53 4.44 25.82
CA ALA A 16 9.85 4.09 27.06
C ALA A 16 10.04 2.60 27.42
N ILE A 17 10.12 1.72 26.44
CA ILE A 17 10.35 0.27 26.63
C ILE A 17 11.74 0.03 27.20
N ASP A 18 12.80 0.62 26.58
CA ASP A 18 14.17 0.40 27.04
C ASP A 18 14.46 1.03 28.41
N ASN A 19 13.70 2.05 28.80
CA ASN A 19 13.80 2.69 30.12
C ASN A 19 12.89 2.06 31.18
N ALA A 20 12.02 1.11 30.82
CA ALA A 20 11.15 0.42 31.74
C ALA A 20 11.88 -0.78 32.38
N LYS A 21 11.40 -1.20 33.55
CA LYS A 21 11.85 -2.45 34.18
C LYS A 21 11.01 -3.60 33.64
N THR A 22 11.57 -4.38 32.72
CA THR A 22 10.88 -5.46 32.04
C THR A 22 11.58 -6.83 32.21
N PRO A 23 11.89 -7.25 33.46
CA PRO A 23 12.78 -8.38 33.73
C PRO A 23 12.31 -9.69 33.09
N PHE A 24 11.01 -9.92 33.00
CA PHE A 24 10.47 -11.11 32.38
C PHE A 24 10.67 -11.12 30.86
N ILE A 25 10.44 -10.00 30.20
CA ILE A 25 10.64 -9.88 28.75
C ILE A 25 12.13 -9.94 28.42
N ASP A 26 12.97 -9.30 29.22
CA ASP A 26 14.44 -9.32 29.07
C ASP A 26 14.95 -10.76 29.18
N GLU A 27 14.48 -11.54 30.16
CA GLU A 27 14.79 -12.96 30.31
C GLU A 27 14.34 -13.81 29.11
N LEU A 28 13.20 -13.50 28.49
CA LEU A 28 12.73 -14.18 27.29
C LEU A 28 13.67 -13.93 26.09
N TYR A 29 14.14 -12.69 25.92
CA TYR A 29 15.09 -12.36 24.87
C TYR A 29 16.42 -13.09 25.03
N ASP A 30 16.88 -13.28 26.27
CA ASP A 30 18.15 -13.96 26.55
C ASP A 30 18.05 -15.48 26.40
N LYS A 31 16.93 -16.07 26.81
CA LYS A 31 16.78 -17.54 26.90
C LYS A 31 16.24 -18.20 25.64
N TYR A 32 15.47 -17.48 24.81
CA TYR A 32 14.78 -18.08 23.69
C TYR A 32 15.19 -17.45 22.35
N PRO A 33 15.20 -18.25 21.26
CA PRO A 33 15.38 -17.72 19.93
C PRO A 33 14.32 -16.65 19.61
N ASN A 34 14.77 -15.54 19.05
CA ASN A 34 13.89 -14.43 18.69
C ASN A 34 14.25 -13.84 17.34
N ALA A 35 13.30 -13.17 16.72
CA ALA A 35 13.46 -12.48 15.44
C ALA A 35 12.68 -11.16 15.44
N ASN A 36 13.09 -10.24 14.57
CA ASN A 36 12.40 -8.98 14.39
C ASN A 36 11.46 -9.08 13.19
N LEU A 37 10.25 -8.53 13.33
CA LEU A 37 9.31 -8.35 12.24
C LEU A 37 9.39 -6.92 11.72
N LYS A 38 9.35 -6.78 10.42
CA LYS A 38 9.12 -5.48 9.78
C LYS A 38 7.67 -5.08 9.94
N THR A 39 7.41 -3.80 10.20
CA THR A 39 6.06 -3.28 10.50
C THR A 39 5.64 -2.14 9.60
N PHE A 40 6.39 -1.85 8.53
CA PHE A 40 6.13 -0.74 7.62
C PHE A 40 6.56 -1.10 6.19
N GLY A 41 6.08 -0.33 5.24
CA GLY A 41 6.49 -0.40 3.84
C GLY A 41 6.09 -1.68 3.13
N GLU A 42 6.85 -2.03 2.10
CA GLU A 42 6.52 -3.12 1.17
C GLU A 42 6.48 -4.49 1.85
N GLU A 43 7.25 -4.68 2.91
CA GLU A 43 7.27 -5.93 3.69
C GLU A 43 5.97 -6.23 4.44
N VAL A 44 5.09 -5.25 4.54
CA VAL A 44 3.73 -5.43 5.09
C VAL A 44 2.63 -5.09 4.09
N GLY A 45 2.98 -4.97 2.81
CA GLY A 45 2.03 -4.73 1.73
C GLY A 45 1.58 -3.27 1.57
N LEU A 46 2.34 -2.34 2.15
CA LEU A 46 2.14 -0.89 2.02
C LEU A 46 3.10 -0.29 0.97
N PRO A 47 2.84 0.93 0.48
CA PRO A 47 3.83 1.67 -0.29
C PRO A 47 5.16 1.82 0.43
N LYS A 48 6.23 1.95 -0.34
CA LYS A 48 7.59 2.12 0.21
C LYS A 48 7.62 3.28 1.23
N ASN A 49 8.22 3.04 2.38
CA ASN A 49 8.37 3.98 3.50
C ASN A 49 7.06 4.42 4.17
N GLN A 50 5.92 3.88 3.81
CA GLN A 50 4.69 4.17 4.54
C GLN A 50 4.69 3.48 5.90
N ILE A 51 4.36 4.24 6.95
CA ILE A 51 4.23 3.72 8.32
C ILE A 51 3.10 2.69 8.35
N GLY A 52 3.36 1.54 8.98
CA GLY A 52 2.36 0.53 9.23
C GLY A 52 1.39 0.89 10.35
N ASN A 53 0.41 0.04 10.54
CA ASN A 53 -0.56 0.13 11.62
C ASN A 53 -0.94 -1.27 12.11
N SER A 54 -1.69 -1.32 13.20
CA SER A 54 -2.12 -2.57 13.82
C SER A 54 -2.96 -3.45 12.89
N GLU A 55 -3.86 -2.86 12.12
CA GLU A 55 -4.72 -3.59 11.17
C GLU A 55 -3.88 -4.34 10.12
N VAL A 56 -2.98 -3.65 9.46
CA VAL A 56 -2.08 -4.24 8.45
C VAL A 56 -1.18 -5.31 9.07
N GLY A 57 -0.60 -5.04 10.24
CA GLY A 57 0.25 -6.00 10.95
C GLY A 57 -0.49 -7.29 11.31
N HIS A 58 -1.65 -7.19 11.92
CA HIS A 58 -2.47 -8.34 12.30
C HIS A 58 -2.99 -9.12 11.08
N LEU A 59 -3.35 -8.39 9.99
CA LEU A 59 -3.77 -9.03 8.76
C LEU A 59 -2.66 -9.90 8.16
N ASN A 60 -1.44 -9.41 8.11
CA ASN A 60 -0.28 -10.18 7.62
C ASN A 60 0.03 -11.39 8.52
N LEU A 61 -0.01 -11.22 9.85
CA LEU A 61 0.19 -12.31 10.80
C LEU A 61 -0.89 -13.40 10.63
N GLY A 62 -2.16 -12.98 10.53
CA GLY A 62 -3.27 -13.91 10.35
C GLY A 62 -3.26 -14.65 9.02
N ALA A 63 -2.86 -13.98 7.96
CA ALA A 63 -2.76 -14.56 6.63
C ALA A 63 -1.51 -15.42 6.42
N GLY A 64 -0.48 -15.27 7.26
CA GLY A 64 0.80 -15.95 7.11
C GLY A 64 1.58 -15.56 5.85
N ARG A 65 1.26 -14.41 5.28
CA ARG A 65 1.88 -13.86 4.06
C ARG A 65 1.69 -12.36 4.00
N ILE A 66 2.44 -11.68 3.13
CA ILE A 66 2.20 -10.28 2.83
C ILE A 66 0.86 -10.10 2.11
N VAL A 67 -0.01 -9.25 2.66
CA VAL A 67 -1.29 -8.87 2.07
C VAL A 67 -1.16 -7.43 1.57
N TYR A 68 -1.01 -7.29 0.26
CA TYR A 68 -0.86 -5.98 -0.36
C TYR A 68 -2.15 -5.16 -0.25
N GLN A 69 -2.02 -3.93 0.24
CA GLN A 69 -3.10 -2.97 0.33
C GLN A 69 -3.47 -2.44 -1.07
N GLU A 70 -4.67 -1.87 -1.21
CA GLU A 70 -5.21 -1.47 -2.52
C GLU A 70 -4.26 -0.55 -3.30
N LEU A 71 -3.68 0.47 -2.65
CA LEU A 71 -2.75 1.38 -3.31
C LEU A 71 -1.54 0.64 -3.87
N SER A 72 -0.92 -0.23 -3.06
CA SER A 72 0.24 -1.05 -3.49
C SER A 72 -0.13 -2.03 -4.61
N ARG A 73 -1.35 -2.56 -4.61
CA ARG A 73 -1.85 -3.44 -5.69
C ARG A 73 -1.98 -2.68 -7.00
N ILE A 74 -2.52 -1.44 -6.96
CA ILE A 74 -2.62 -0.60 -8.15
C ILE A 74 -1.22 -0.22 -8.65
N ASP A 75 -0.30 0.18 -7.76
CA ASP A 75 1.08 0.49 -8.12
C ASP A 75 1.78 -0.69 -8.81
N MET A 76 1.60 -1.91 -8.28
CA MET A 76 2.15 -3.12 -8.91
C MET A 76 1.53 -3.39 -10.27
N SER A 77 0.21 -3.24 -10.40
CA SER A 77 -0.51 -3.44 -11.66
C SER A 77 -0.04 -2.45 -12.74
N ILE A 78 0.23 -1.21 -12.36
CA ILE A 78 0.82 -0.20 -13.25
C ILE A 78 2.24 -0.60 -13.66
N LYS A 79 3.09 -0.95 -12.68
CA LYS A 79 4.48 -1.35 -12.90
C LYS A 79 4.60 -2.56 -13.83
N ASN A 80 3.68 -3.51 -13.69
CA ASN A 80 3.62 -4.72 -14.48
C ASN A 80 2.85 -4.55 -15.81
N ARG A 81 2.30 -3.36 -16.08
CA ARG A 81 1.42 -3.05 -17.22
C ARG A 81 0.13 -3.87 -17.29
N GLU A 82 -0.30 -4.42 -16.18
CA GLU A 82 -1.53 -5.21 -16.08
C GLU A 82 -2.77 -4.33 -16.19
N LEU A 83 -2.68 -3.05 -15.79
CA LEU A 83 -3.78 -2.10 -15.87
C LEU A 83 -4.22 -1.86 -17.31
N GLU A 84 -3.30 -1.90 -18.27
CA GLU A 84 -3.58 -1.74 -19.71
C GLU A 84 -4.48 -2.86 -20.27
N SER A 85 -4.39 -4.05 -19.69
CA SER A 85 -5.17 -5.24 -20.07
C SER A 85 -6.37 -5.52 -19.17
N ASN A 86 -6.68 -4.58 -18.26
CA ASN A 86 -7.84 -4.72 -17.38
C ASN A 86 -9.15 -4.67 -18.20
N ASN A 87 -9.90 -5.75 -18.19
CA ASN A 87 -11.10 -5.90 -18.99
C ASN A 87 -12.12 -4.79 -18.77
N THR A 88 -12.38 -4.41 -17.51
CA THR A 88 -13.36 -3.37 -17.18
C THR A 88 -12.96 -2.01 -17.74
N LEU A 89 -11.68 -1.63 -17.62
CA LEU A 89 -11.17 -0.40 -18.21
C LEU A 89 -11.23 -0.43 -19.73
N THR A 90 -10.77 -1.52 -20.34
CA THR A 90 -10.79 -1.72 -21.78
C THR A 90 -12.21 -1.63 -22.34
N GLU A 91 -13.18 -2.26 -21.70
CA GLU A 91 -14.58 -2.20 -22.09
C GLU A 91 -15.14 -0.78 -22.00
N ALA A 92 -14.83 -0.04 -20.92
CA ALA A 92 -15.26 1.35 -20.74
C ALA A 92 -14.70 2.27 -21.83
N PHE A 93 -13.40 2.17 -22.11
CA PHE A 93 -12.75 2.95 -23.18
C PHE A 93 -13.29 2.60 -24.57
N ASN A 94 -13.46 1.32 -24.87
CA ASN A 94 -14.04 0.86 -26.14
C ASN A 94 -15.49 1.30 -26.31
N TYR A 95 -16.28 1.27 -25.23
CA TYR A 95 -17.66 1.78 -25.25
C TYR A 95 -17.68 3.28 -25.62
N ALA A 96 -16.83 4.08 -24.97
CA ALA A 96 -16.75 5.52 -25.24
C ALA A 96 -16.34 5.80 -26.70
N LYS A 97 -15.30 5.13 -27.20
CA LYS A 97 -14.86 5.23 -28.60
C LYS A 97 -15.98 4.87 -29.56
N LYS A 98 -16.58 3.68 -29.41
CA LYS A 98 -17.64 3.17 -30.31
C LYS A 98 -18.86 4.08 -30.35
N ASN A 99 -19.25 4.67 -29.21
CA ASN A 99 -20.44 5.48 -29.08
C ASN A 99 -20.18 6.99 -29.17
N LYS A 100 -18.93 7.40 -29.48
CA LYS A 100 -18.49 8.82 -29.53
C LYS A 100 -18.85 9.56 -28.23
N LYS A 101 -18.55 8.95 -27.09
CA LYS A 101 -18.79 9.50 -25.75
C LYS A 101 -17.50 10.00 -25.12
N ASN A 102 -17.66 10.91 -24.18
CA ASN A 102 -16.55 11.39 -23.36
C ASN A 102 -16.34 10.47 -22.16
N ILE A 103 -15.11 10.45 -21.65
CA ILE A 103 -14.74 9.77 -20.43
C ILE A 103 -14.45 10.83 -19.37
N HIS A 104 -15.01 10.66 -18.19
CA HIS A 104 -14.80 11.54 -17.04
C HIS A 104 -14.06 10.78 -15.96
N LEU A 105 -12.85 11.23 -15.63
CA LEU A 105 -12.06 10.73 -14.51
C LEU A 105 -12.31 11.64 -13.32
N ILE A 106 -12.85 11.08 -12.24
CA ILE A 106 -13.25 11.84 -11.05
C ILE A 106 -12.49 11.29 -9.85
N GLY A 107 -11.81 12.16 -9.10
CA GLY A 107 -11.08 11.71 -7.91
C GLY A 107 -10.23 12.80 -7.27
N LEU A 108 -9.60 12.42 -6.16
CA LEU A 108 -8.66 13.28 -5.46
C LEU A 108 -7.31 13.25 -6.15
N ILE A 109 -6.79 14.41 -6.54
CA ILE A 109 -5.42 14.54 -7.06
C ILE A 109 -4.47 14.78 -5.88
N SER A 110 -3.68 13.78 -5.53
CA SER A 110 -2.78 13.81 -4.39
C SER A 110 -1.46 13.09 -4.70
N ASN A 111 -0.40 13.53 -4.05
CA ASN A 111 0.89 12.84 -4.01
C ASN A 111 1.12 12.09 -2.69
N GLY A 112 0.15 12.15 -1.78
CA GLY A 112 0.29 11.60 -0.43
C GLY A 112 0.21 10.08 -0.34
N GLY A 113 -0.47 9.42 -1.29
CA GLY A 113 -0.56 7.96 -1.33
C GLY A 113 -1.38 7.34 -0.18
N VAL A 114 -2.27 8.11 0.47
CA VAL A 114 -3.16 7.60 1.51
C VAL A 114 -4.52 7.22 0.91
N HIS A 115 -5.17 8.15 0.22
CA HIS A 115 -6.48 7.93 -0.41
C HIS A 115 -6.39 7.86 -1.94
N SER A 116 -5.34 8.41 -2.52
CA SER A 116 -5.09 8.42 -3.96
C SER A 116 -3.62 8.74 -4.24
N HIS A 117 -3.20 8.50 -5.49
CA HIS A 117 -1.90 8.97 -5.96
C HIS A 117 -2.03 9.43 -7.41
N TYR A 118 -1.50 10.64 -7.71
CA TYR A 118 -1.64 11.25 -9.04
C TYR A 118 -1.03 10.39 -10.18
N ASN A 119 -0.03 9.54 -9.87
CA ASN A 119 0.54 8.62 -10.86
C ASN A 119 -0.51 7.66 -11.43
N HIS A 120 -1.51 7.27 -10.63
CA HIS A 120 -2.61 6.42 -11.11
C HIS A 120 -3.45 7.15 -12.15
N LEU A 121 -3.72 8.45 -11.92
CA LEU A 121 -4.42 9.28 -12.89
C LEU A 121 -3.59 9.44 -14.17
N CYS A 122 -2.29 9.73 -14.06
CA CYS A 122 -1.38 9.84 -15.22
C CYS A 122 -1.38 8.55 -16.04
N GLU A 123 -1.40 7.39 -15.38
CA GLU A 123 -1.44 6.12 -16.07
C GLU A 123 -2.77 5.88 -16.79
N LEU A 124 -3.91 6.24 -16.19
CA LEU A 124 -5.21 6.16 -16.86
C LEU A 124 -5.28 7.06 -18.09
N ILE A 125 -4.71 8.28 -18.02
CA ILE A 125 -4.61 9.17 -19.16
C ILE A 125 -3.75 8.54 -20.26
N ARG A 126 -2.57 8.01 -19.91
CA ARG A 126 -1.67 7.35 -20.87
C ARG A 126 -2.34 6.16 -21.56
N ILE A 127 -3.10 5.34 -20.81
CA ILE A 127 -3.85 4.21 -21.40
C ILE A 127 -4.92 4.73 -22.36
N SER A 128 -5.62 5.81 -22.00
CA SER A 128 -6.72 6.37 -22.76
C SER A 128 -6.31 6.90 -24.14
N ASP A 129 -5.04 7.29 -24.32
CA ASP A 129 -4.50 7.77 -25.61
C ASP A 129 -4.69 6.74 -26.74
N ASN A 130 -4.76 5.45 -26.42
CA ASN A 130 -4.99 4.38 -27.38
C ASN A 130 -6.44 4.31 -27.89
N TYR A 131 -7.36 5.07 -27.30
CA TYR A 131 -8.80 4.92 -27.57
C TYR A 131 -9.45 6.12 -28.27
N GLU A 132 -8.70 7.20 -28.54
CA GLU A 132 -9.19 8.39 -29.28
C GLU A 132 -10.48 9.00 -28.70
N SER A 133 -10.63 8.96 -27.37
CA SER A 133 -11.79 9.49 -26.65
C SER A 133 -11.41 10.78 -25.92
N ASN A 134 -12.33 11.76 -25.85
CA ASN A 134 -12.10 12.94 -25.02
C ASN A 134 -12.13 12.56 -23.54
N ILE A 135 -11.09 12.97 -22.81
CA ILE A 135 -10.96 12.74 -21.37
C ILE A 135 -11.16 14.07 -20.64
N PHE A 136 -12.01 14.05 -19.62
CA PHE A 136 -12.23 15.16 -18.71
C PHE A 136 -11.85 14.74 -17.28
N ILE A 137 -11.09 15.58 -16.60
CA ILE A 137 -10.60 15.32 -15.24
C ILE A 137 -11.32 16.28 -14.28
N HIS A 138 -11.81 15.70 -13.17
CA HIS A 138 -12.54 16.44 -12.12
C HIS A 138 -11.95 16.17 -10.75
#